data_80762d4898d51538295c66145e92843c
#
_entry.id   80762d4898d51538295c66145e92843c
#
_cell.length_a   1.000
_cell.length_b   1.000
_cell.length_c   1.000
_cell.angle_alpha   90.00
_cell.angle_beta   90.00
_cell.angle_gamma   90.00
#
_symmetry.space_group_name_H-M   'P 1'
#
loop_
_entity.id
_entity.type
_entity.pdbx_description
1 polymer ?
#
loop_
_entity_poly.entity_id
_entity_poly.type
_entity_poly.pdbx_seq_one_letter_code
_entity_poly.pdbx_strand_id
1 'polypeptide(L)'
;MMQAVEARPLTGEEYLESLRDGREVYIHGERVRDVTRHAACRNAARSVARLYDFMHDPAYREILTGLDRFGILTHKFFKPSYTPQELMEAREAIAAWARFSYGFMGRTPDYKAAFMATLGADPDYYAPFADTARNWYRECAAKVLFMNHVIVDPPVDRNRPPSEARDVYVHVVRETDGGIVVSGAKQVATASALTHATFVGVNSGSAARLQEGRDEDLALVFFVRMDNPRQILISRASYELKAESPFDSPLASRFDENDAFLVLDEAFIPWEDVLVYRDVPKAKRFYADSGFFNRFNFQTTIRMAIKTEFMLGLLQKSLECNGTADFRGNQVMVGEIVAMRHLFWSLVTAMAHDPEPSLGGSVVPRLEYAAAARIYTNFAWD
;
A
#
# COMPACT_ATOMS: atom_id res chain seq x y z
N MET A 1 12.65 23.43 -23.56
CA MET A 1 11.43 23.86 -22.86
C MET A 1 10.66 22.58 -22.54
N MET A 2 10.83 22.01 -21.34
CA MET A 2 9.94 20.97 -20.85
C MET A 2 8.57 21.64 -20.65
N GLN A 3 7.55 21.16 -21.35
CA GLN A 3 6.16 21.51 -21.03
C GLN A 3 5.93 21.19 -19.56
N ALA A 4 5.44 22.16 -18.80
CA ALA A 4 4.98 21.91 -17.44
C ALA A 4 3.87 20.84 -17.55
N VAL A 5 4.18 19.63 -17.15
CA VAL A 5 3.18 18.56 -17.05
C VAL A 5 2.15 19.06 -16.05
N GLU A 6 0.93 19.23 -16.51
CA GLU A 6 -0.19 19.64 -15.67
C GLU A 6 -0.28 18.68 -14.48
N ALA A 7 -0.25 19.20 -13.25
CA ALA A 7 -0.23 18.39 -12.02
C ALA A 7 -1.61 17.72 -11.84
N ARG A 8 -1.79 16.55 -12.41
CA ARG A 8 -3.02 15.73 -12.37
C ARG A 8 -2.69 14.25 -12.16
N PRO A 9 -3.65 13.43 -11.71
CA PRO A 9 -3.52 11.99 -11.70
C PRO A 9 -3.08 11.44 -13.06
N LEU A 10 -2.20 10.44 -13.07
CA LEU A 10 -1.79 9.73 -14.28
C LEU A 10 -3.01 9.07 -14.94
N THR A 11 -2.97 8.91 -16.26
CA THR A 11 -3.84 7.97 -16.98
C THR A 11 -3.28 6.56 -16.89
N GLY A 12 -4.08 5.55 -17.26
CA GLY A 12 -3.61 4.16 -17.30
C GLY A 12 -2.45 3.96 -18.27
N GLU A 13 -2.44 4.67 -19.40
CA GLU A 13 -1.33 4.63 -20.38
C GLU A 13 -0.06 5.25 -19.80
N GLU A 14 -0.16 6.43 -19.20
CA GLU A 14 0.97 7.10 -18.53
C GLU A 14 1.53 6.26 -17.38
N TYR A 15 0.65 5.58 -16.61
CA TYR A 15 1.09 4.63 -15.60
C TYR A 15 1.88 3.46 -16.21
N LEU A 16 1.38 2.80 -17.26
CA LEU A 16 2.09 1.70 -17.90
C LEU A 16 3.43 2.14 -18.49
N GLU A 17 3.50 3.33 -19.07
CA GLU A 17 4.76 3.88 -19.60
C GLU A 17 5.77 4.15 -18.49
N SER A 18 5.32 4.67 -17.35
CA SER A 18 6.18 4.96 -16.19
C SER A 18 6.85 3.72 -15.57
N LEU A 19 6.31 2.51 -15.85
CA LEU A 19 6.91 1.25 -15.38
C LEU A 19 8.12 0.79 -16.23
N ARG A 20 8.41 1.47 -17.35
CA ARG A 20 9.54 1.17 -18.25
C ARG A 20 10.77 1.97 -17.88
N ASP A 21 11.11 1.99 -16.62
CA ASP A 21 12.16 2.80 -16.01
C ASP A 21 13.51 2.08 -15.84
N GLY A 22 13.62 0.84 -16.31
CA GLY A 22 14.86 0.05 -16.20
C GLY A 22 15.00 -0.72 -14.89
N ARG A 23 13.94 -0.75 -14.05
CA ARG A 23 13.91 -1.52 -12.78
C ARG A 23 14.47 -2.93 -12.92
N GLU A 24 15.12 -3.40 -11.86
CA GLU A 24 15.75 -4.71 -11.85
C GLU A 24 14.87 -5.74 -11.12
N VAL A 25 14.18 -6.59 -11.90
CA VAL A 25 13.23 -7.60 -11.39
C VAL A 25 13.64 -8.97 -11.89
N TYR A 26 13.69 -9.95 -10.98
CA TYR A 26 13.94 -11.37 -11.31
C TYR A 26 12.76 -12.23 -10.90
N ILE A 27 12.36 -13.17 -11.79
CA ILE A 27 11.37 -14.20 -11.55
C ILE A 27 11.95 -15.54 -11.99
N HIS A 28 11.98 -16.53 -11.13
CA HIS A 28 12.59 -17.83 -11.38
C HIS A 28 14.06 -17.77 -11.87
N GLY A 29 14.81 -16.76 -11.41
CA GLY A 29 16.21 -16.54 -11.80
C GLY A 29 16.39 -15.79 -13.13
N GLU A 30 15.31 -15.49 -13.85
CA GLU A 30 15.35 -14.76 -15.11
C GLU A 30 15.02 -13.27 -14.89
N ARG A 31 15.77 -12.38 -15.55
CA ARG A 31 15.52 -10.94 -15.51
C ARG A 31 14.27 -10.58 -16.33
N VAL A 32 13.30 -9.95 -15.70
CA VAL A 32 12.14 -9.35 -16.35
C VAL A 32 12.52 -8.00 -16.94
N ARG A 33 12.52 -7.88 -18.27
CA ARG A 33 12.93 -6.64 -18.95
C ARG A 33 11.82 -5.60 -19.03
N ASP A 34 10.57 -6.03 -19.11
CA ASP A 34 9.38 -5.16 -19.19
C ASP A 34 8.23 -5.82 -18.44
N VAL A 35 7.91 -5.30 -17.25
CA VAL A 35 6.84 -5.81 -16.39
C VAL A 35 5.44 -5.61 -17.00
N THR A 36 5.30 -4.66 -17.93
CA THR A 36 4.02 -4.40 -18.61
C THR A 36 3.68 -5.43 -19.68
N ARG A 37 4.68 -6.23 -20.09
CA ARG A 37 4.55 -7.28 -21.13
C ARG A 37 4.80 -8.68 -20.63
N HIS A 38 5.58 -8.84 -19.55
CA HIS A 38 5.93 -10.14 -19.02
C HIS A 38 4.69 -10.87 -18.48
N ALA A 39 4.54 -12.16 -18.80
CA ALA A 39 3.37 -12.97 -18.47
C ALA A 39 3.05 -13.03 -16.97
N ALA A 40 4.06 -12.92 -16.10
CA ALA A 40 3.85 -12.91 -14.64
C ALA A 40 3.34 -11.58 -14.08
N CYS A 41 3.25 -10.51 -14.87
CA CYS A 41 2.96 -9.15 -14.35
C CYS A 41 1.94 -8.38 -15.19
N ARG A 42 1.84 -8.64 -16.50
CA ARG A 42 1.13 -7.80 -17.47
C ARG A 42 -0.36 -7.62 -17.16
N ASN A 43 -1.05 -8.66 -16.68
CA ASN A 43 -2.49 -8.56 -16.36
C ASN A 43 -2.72 -7.73 -15.11
N ALA A 44 -1.90 -7.90 -14.07
CA ALA A 44 -1.94 -7.06 -12.88
C ALA A 44 -1.61 -5.60 -13.21
N ALA A 45 -0.58 -5.35 -14.05
CA ALA A 45 -0.25 -4.00 -14.52
C ALA A 45 -1.43 -3.34 -15.25
N ARG A 46 -2.10 -4.06 -16.15
CA ARG A 46 -3.31 -3.57 -16.85
C ARG A 46 -4.48 -3.34 -15.90
N SER A 47 -4.63 -4.18 -14.88
CA SER A 47 -5.66 -3.99 -13.85
C SER A 47 -5.43 -2.72 -13.04
N VAL A 48 -4.19 -2.43 -12.67
CA VAL A 48 -3.83 -1.16 -12.02
C VAL A 48 -4.04 0.03 -12.97
N ALA A 49 -3.65 -0.08 -14.25
CA ALA A 49 -3.90 0.96 -15.25
C ALA A 49 -5.39 1.34 -15.34
N ARG A 50 -6.30 0.36 -15.26
CA ARG A 50 -7.75 0.62 -15.23
C ARG A 50 -8.20 1.44 -14.02
N LEU A 51 -7.55 1.30 -12.86
CA LEU A 51 -7.85 2.12 -11.70
C LEU A 51 -7.51 3.60 -11.96
N TYR A 52 -6.41 3.86 -12.66
CA TYR A 52 -6.04 5.21 -13.10
C TYR A 52 -7.06 5.78 -14.10
N ASP A 53 -7.48 4.99 -15.11
CA ASP A 53 -8.47 5.43 -16.10
C ASP A 53 -9.80 5.82 -15.45
N PHE A 54 -10.23 5.15 -14.38
CA PHE A 54 -11.46 5.50 -13.66
C PHE A 54 -11.42 6.92 -13.08
N MET A 55 -10.26 7.46 -12.72
CA MET A 55 -10.16 8.84 -12.24
C MET A 55 -10.44 9.88 -13.33
N HIS A 56 -10.38 9.47 -14.60
CA HIS A 56 -10.67 10.32 -15.77
C HIS A 56 -12.06 10.04 -16.38
N ASP A 57 -12.69 8.92 -15.98
CA ASP A 57 -14.03 8.55 -16.42
C ASP A 57 -15.09 9.45 -15.73
N PRO A 58 -15.95 10.17 -16.47
CA PRO A 58 -17.02 10.99 -15.88
C PRO A 58 -17.91 10.27 -14.87
N ALA A 59 -18.11 8.94 -15.04
CA ALA A 59 -18.94 8.14 -14.13
C ALA A 59 -18.30 7.94 -12.73
N TYR A 60 -16.98 8.02 -12.63
CA TYR A 60 -16.23 7.73 -11.39
C TYR A 60 -15.45 8.92 -10.86
N ARG A 61 -15.13 9.90 -11.70
CA ARG A 61 -14.25 11.02 -11.38
C ARG A 61 -14.67 11.75 -10.11
N GLU A 62 -15.94 12.09 -9.98
CA GLU A 62 -16.44 12.83 -8.82
C GLU A 62 -16.36 12.02 -7.52
N ILE A 63 -16.53 10.70 -7.59
CA ILE A 63 -16.40 9.80 -6.43
C ILE A 63 -14.93 9.67 -6.03
N LEU A 64 -14.05 9.49 -7.01
CA LEU A 64 -12.64 9.15 -6.78
C LEU A 64 -11.77 10.36 -6.45
N THR A 65 -12.01 11.51 -7.09
CA THR A 65 -11.08 12.64 -7.04
C THR A 65 -11.66 13.86 -6.33
N GLY A 66 -10.78 14.68 -5.80
CA GLY A 66 -11.10 15.96 -5.17
C GLY A 66 -9.84 16.79 -4.96
N LEU A 67 -10.02 18.09 -4.74
CA LEU A 67 -8.91 18.98 -4.38
C LEU A 67 -8.49 18.76 -2.93
N ASP A 68 -7.19 18.80 -2.69
CA ASP A 68 -6.67 18.98 -1.34
C ASP A 68 -6.66 20.47 -0.94
N ARG A 69 -6.23 20.76 0.28
CA ARG A 69 -6.15 22.16 0.77
C ARG A 69 -5.06 23.01 0.09
N PHE A 70 -4.21 22.40 -0.73
CA PHE A 70 -3.18 23.09 -1.52
C PHE A 70 -3.59 23.28 -2.98
N GLY A 71 -4.82 22.86 -3.35
CA GLY A 71 -5.33 22.96 -4.72
C GLY A 71 -4.87 21.81 -5.63
N ILE A 72 -4.30 20.75 -5.10
CA ILE A 72 -3.88 19.58 -5.88
C ILE A 72 -5.10 18.67 -6.11
N LEU A 73 -5.41 18.40 -7.38
CA LEU A 73 -6.41 17.39 -7.74
C LEU A 73 -5.80 16.00 -7.54
N THR A 74 -6.41 15.21 -6.66
CA THR A 74 -5.89 13.89 -6.30
C THR A 74 -7.01 12.90 -6.01
N HIS A 75 -6.68 11.62 -5.84
CA HIS A 75 -7.63 10.65 -5.29
C HIS A 75 -7.96 11.01 -3.83
N LYS A 76 -9.24 10.94 -3.44
CA LYS A 76 -9.71 11.44 -2.14
C LYS A 76 -9.00 10.83 -0.92
N PHE A 77 -8.46 9.63 -1.04
CA PHE A 77 -7.68 9.01 0.04
C PHE A 77 -6.18 9.37 0.02
N PHE A 78 -5.68 10.05 -1.03
CA PHE A 78 -4.29 10.52 -1.09
C PHE A 78 -4.07 11.86 -0.38
N LYS A 79 -5.13 12.51 0.08
CA LYS A 79 -5.05 13.75 0.87
C LYS A 79 -5.33 13.50 2.36
N PRO A 80 -4.80 14.33 3.27
CA PRO A 80 -5.23 14.34 4.66
C PRO A 80 -6.73 14.62 4.76
N SER A 81 -7.39 14.04 5.75
CA SER A 81 -8.78 14.36 6.08
C SER A 81 -8.83 15.25 7.31
N TYR A 82 -9.71 16.24 7.32
CA TYR A 82 -9.86 17.20 8.43
C TYR A 82 -11.25 17.12 9.06
N THR A 83 -12.15 16.37 8.46
CA THR A 83 -13.53 16.19 8.94
C THR A 83 -13.98 14.74 8.77
N PRO A 84 -14.99 14.30 9.56
CA PRO A 84 -15.65 13.00 9.33
C PRO A 84 -16.20 12.86 7.92
N GLN A 85 -16.71 13.95 7.33
CA GLN A 85 -17.26 13.94 5.98
C GLN A 85 -16.18 13.59 4.93
N GLU A 86 -14.97 14.15 5.05
CA GLU A 86 -13.86 13.82 4.15
C GLU A 86 -13.41 12.36 4.27
N LEU A 87 -13.49 11.78 5.48
CA LEU A 87 -13.26 10.34 5.67
C LEU A 87 -14.36 9.49 5.02
N MET A 88 -15.62 9.93 5.09
CA MET A 88 -16.72 9.26 4.39
C MET A 88 -16.54 9.32 2.87
N GLU A 89 -16.11 10.44 2.32
CA GLU A 89 -15.79 10.57 0.91
C GLU A 89 -14.61 9.67 0.50
N ALA A 90 -13.57 9.61 1.32
CA ALA A 90 -12.45 8.70 1.12
C ALA A 90 -12.90 7.23 1.15
N ARG A 91 -13.85 6.87 2.05
CA ARG A 91 -14.47 5.55 2.09
C ARG A 91 -15.10 5.16 0.75
N GLU A 92 -15.89 6.05 0.17
CA GLU A 92 -16.55 5.78 -1.11
C GLU A 92 -15.55 5.65 -2.25
N ALA A 93 -14.49 6.47 -2.27
CA ALA A 93 -13.42 6.37 -3.26
C ALA A 93 -12.68 5.03 -3.18
N ILE A 94 -12.30 4.60 -1.98
CA ILE A 94 -11.66 3.29 -1.75
C ILE A 94 -12.60 2.15 -2.19
N ALA A 95 -13.89 2.23 -1.81
CA ALA A 95 -14.88 1.22 -2.17
C ALA A 95 -15.09 1.13 -3.69
N ALA A 96 -15.09 2.26 -4.40
CA ALA A 96 -15.23 2.29 -5.85
C ALA A 96 -14.07 1.56 -6.54
N TRP A 97 -12.82 1.79 -6.13
CA TRP A 97 -11.67 1.06 -6.65
C TRP A 97 -11.67 -0.42 -6.24
N ALA A 98 -12.01 -0.72 -4.99
CA ALA A 98 -12.07 -2.10 -4.52
C ALA A 98 -13.09 -2.96 -5.27
N ARG A 99 -14.24 -2.38 -5.68
CA ARG A 99 -15.26 -3.09 -6.47
C ARG A 99 -14.76 -3.58 -7.81
N PHE A 100 -13.84 -2.86 -8.46
CA PHE A 100 -13.24 -3.29 -9.72
C PHE A 100 -12.56 -4.66 -9.62
N SER A 101 -11.87 -4.92 -8.53
CA SER A 101 -11.17 -6.18 -8.28
C SER A 101 -11.94 -7.13 -7.35
N TYR A 102 -13.20 -6.82 -7.05
CA TYR A 102 -14.01 -7.58 -6.07
C TYR A 102 -13.34 -7.68 -4.69
N GLY A 103 -12.52 -6.71 -4.33
CA GLY A 103 -11.75 -6.69 -3.09
C GLY A 103 -10.53 -7.63 -3.09
N PHE A 104 -10.13 -8.21 -4.23
CA PHE A 104 -8.98 -9.12 -4.31
C PHE A 104 -7.63 -8.40 -4.38
N MET A 105 -7.52 -7.26 -5.04
CA MET A 105 -6.30 -6.45 -5.00
C MET A 105 -6.19 -5.73 -3.66
N GLY A 106 -5.28 -6.16 -2.80
CA GLY A 106 -5.09 -5.60 -1.47
C GLY A 106 -4.10 -4.44 -1.42
N ARG A 107 -3.23 -4.34 -2.42
CA ARG A 107 -2.15 -3.36 -2.53
C ARG A 107 -2.34 -2.43 -3.74
N THR A 108 -3.57 -2.01 -3.98
CA THR A 108 -3.90 -0.94 -4.93
C THR A 108 -3.18 0.38 -4.55
N PRO A 109 -3.07 1.36 -5.45
CA PRO A 109 -2.39 2.62 -5.14
C PRO A 109 -2.89 3.29 -3.86
N ASP A 110 -4.18 3.22 -3.56
CA ASP A 110 -4.80 3.78 -2.34
C ASP A 110 -4.34 3.08 -1.04
N TYR A 111 -3.86 1.86 -1.08
CA TYR A 111 -3.35 1.22 0.14
C TYR A 111 -2.19 2.00 0.75
N LYS A 112 -1.26 2.45 -0.07
CA LYS A 112 -0.09 3.21 0.42
C LYS A 112 -0.37 4.70 0.58
N ALA A 113 -1.40 5.21 -0.06
CA ALA A 113 -1.92 6.54 0.19
C ALA A 113 -2.20 6.79 1.69
N ALA A 114 -2.50 5.71 2.43
CA ALA A 114 -2.62 5.77 3.88
C ALA A 114 -1.45 6.50 4.52
N PHE A 115 -0.23 6.15 4.15
CA PHE A 115 0.98 6.79 4.67
C PHE A 115 1.30 8.11 3.97
N MET A 116 1.23 8.13 2.63
CA MET A 116 1.59 9.32 1.86
C MET A 116 0.73 10.53 2.21
N ALA A 117 -0.55 10.35 2.52
CA ALA A 117 -1.42 11.43 2.96
C ALA A 117 -0.98 12.02 4.31
N THR A 118 -0.41 11.22 5.22
CA THR A 118 0.05 11.72 6.53
C THR A 118 1.23 12.68 6.41
N LEU A 119 2.08 12.54 5.36
CA LEU A 119 3.16 13.47 5.07
C LEU A 119 2.66 14.89 4.80
N GLY A 120 1.48 15.00 4.17
CA GLY A 120 0.87 16.30 3.87
C GLY A 120 0.12 16.92 5.04
N ALA A 121 -0.17 16.15 6.10
CA ALA A 121 -0.88 16.64 7.27
C ALA A 121 0.02 17.55 8.12
N ASP A 122 1.23 17.11 8.41
CA ASP A 122 2.23 17.84 9.18
C ASP A 122 3.66 17.45 8.75
N PRO A 123 4.20 18.12 7.73
CA PRO A 123 5.57 17.88 7.31
C PRO A 123 6.61 18.15 8.40
N ASP A 124 6.34 19.09 9.32
CA ASP A 124 7.29 19.51 10.36
C ASP A 124 7.50 18.41 11.42
N TYR A 125 6.56 17.47 11.58
CA TYR A 125 6.77 16.25 12.37
C TYR A 125 8.01 15.48 11.91
N TYR A 126 8.36 15.54 10.61
CA TYR A 126 9.48 14.83 10.01
C TYR A 126 10.80 15.62 10.10
N ALA A 127 10.86 16.74 10.80
CA ALA A 127 12.11 17.49 10.95
C ALA A 127 13.27 16.58 11.46
N PRO A 128 14.50 16.75 10.92
CA PRO A 128 14.95 17.80 10.01
C PRO A 128 14.57 17.57 8.52
N PHE A 129 13.84 16.49 8.18
CA PHE A 129 13.47 16.08 6.83
C PHE A 129 12.06 16.55 6.42
N ALA A 130 11.62 17.70 6.92
CA ALA A 130 10.29 18.26 6.62
C ALA A 130 10.08 18.51 5.11
N ASP A 131 11.12 18.93 4.40
CA ASP A 131 11.03 19.16 2.95
C ASP A 131 10.88 17.87 2.16
N THR A 132 11.53 16.79 2.59
CA THR A 132 11.30 15.44 2.05
C THR A 132 9.83 15.06 2.15
N ALA A 133 9.25 15.18 3.35
CA ALA A 133 7.84 14.86 3.57
C ALA A 133 6.91 15.70 2.67
N ARG A 134 7.17 17.01 2.58
CA ARG A 134 6.39 17.95 1.77
C ARG A 134 6.46 17.65 0.28
N ASN A 135 7.66 17.36 -0.24
CA ASN A 135 7.89 17.12 -1.66
C ASN A 135 7.30 15.77 -2.09
N TRP A 136 7.52 14.71 -1.31
CA TRP A 136 6.93 13.40 -1.57
C TRP A 136 5.41 13.43 -1.52
N TYR A 137 4.82 14.14 -0.54
CA TYR A 137 3.37 14.33 -0.51
C TYR A 137 2.86 14.97 -1.80
N ARG A 138 3.44 16.11 -2.20
CA ARG A 138 3.01 16.84 -3.40
C ARG A 138 3.10 15.99 -4.66
N GLU A 139 4.22 15.30 -4.86
CA GLU A 139 4.40 14.45 -6.03
C GLU A 139 3.41 13.27 -6.02
N CYS A 140 3.28 12.57 -4.90
CA CYS A 140 2.35 11.45 -4.78
C CYS A 140 0.90 11.87 -4.94
N ALA A 141 0.49 12.99 -4.36
CA ALA A 141 -0.87 13.49 -4.49
C ALA A 141 -1.17 13.94 -5.92
N ALA A 142 -0.27 14.69 -6.55
CA ALA A 142 -0.49 15.22 -7.89
C ALA A 142 -0.60 14.13 -8.96
N LYS A 143 0.25 13.10 -8.91
CA LYS A 143 0.28 12.01 -9.89
C LYS A 143 -0.51 10.77 -9.46
N VAL A 144 -0.93 10.70 -8.20
CA VAL A 144 -1.50 9.50 -7.55
C VAL A 144 -0.52 8.33 -7.68
N LEU A 145 0.74 8.54 -7.28
CA LEU A 145 1.79 7.54 -7.46
C LEU A 145 1.45 6.22 -6.76
N PHE A 146 1.62 5.13 -7.46
CA PHE A 146 1.55 3.81 -6.86
C PHE A 146 2.83 3.53 -6.09
N MET A 147 2.71 3.42 -4.78
CA MET A 147 3.81 3.11 -3.87
C MET A 147 3.62 1.72 -3.28
N ASN A 148 4.70 1.03 -2.99
CA ASN A 148 4.64 -0.09 -2.05
C ASN A 148 5.38 0.26 -0.75
N HIS A 149 5.40 -0.65 0.20
CA HIS A 149 6.25 -0.55 1.38
C HIS A 149 6.96 -1.87 1.66
N VAL A 150 8.12 -1.74 2.27
CA VAL A 150 8.85 -2.86 2.83
C VAL A 150 9.23 -2.52 4.27
N ILE A 151 8.61 -3.20 5.22
CA ILE A 151 8.82 -2.98 6.65
C ILE A 151 9.22 -4.26 7.38
N VAL A 152 9.02 -5.41 6.76
CA VAL A 152 9.32 -6.72 7.37
C VAL A 152 10.74 -7.14 6.98
N ASP A 153 11.52 -7.50 7.98
CA ASP A 153 12.87 -8.02 7.77
C ASP A 153 12.82 -9.48 7.31
N PRO A 154 13.83 -9.97 6.56
CA PRO A 154 13.94 -11.38 6.25
C PRO A 154 13.97 -12.25 7.52
N PRO A 155 13.71 -13.57 7.41
CA PRO A 155 13.78 -14.47 8.55
C PRO A 155 15.18 -14.46 9.16
N VAL A 156 15.27 -14.01 10.41
CA VAL A 156 16.48 -14.00 11.24
C VAL A 156 16.14 -14.52 12.63
N ASP A 157 17.13 -14.94 13.37
CA ASP A 157 16.95 -15.29 14.78
C ASP A 157 16.57 -14.04 15.59
N ARG A 158 15.29 -13.94 15.94
CA ARG A 158 14.74 -12.82 16.69
C ARG A 158 15.12 -12.79 18.16
N ASN A 159 15.79 -13.83 18.68
CA ASN A 159 16.35 -13.84 20.03
C ASN A 159 17.66 -13.05 20.08
N ARG A 160 18.31 -12.82 18.95
CA ARG A 160 19.52 -12.01 18.84
C ARG A 160 19.18 -10.53 18.67
N PRO A 161 20.01 -9.61 19.20
CA PRO A 161 19.86 -8.18 18.94
C PRO A 161 19.95 -7.88 17.41
N PRO A 162 19.27 -6.85 16.91
CA PRO A 162 19.35 -6.48 15.48
C PRO A 162 20.79 -6.24 14.99
N SER A 163 21.64 -5.63 15.79
CA SER A 163 23.07 -5.40 15.50
C SER A 163 23.88 -6.67 15.23
N GLU A 164 23.48 -7.83 15.76
CA GLU A 164 24.16 -9.11 15.50
C GLU A 164 23.73 -9.78 14.18
N ALA A 165 22.66 -9.30 13.55
CA ALA A 165 22.18 -9.72 12.23
C ALA A 165 22.20 -8.54 11.25
N ARG A 166 23.08 -7.56 11.48
CA ARG A 166 23.15 -6.28 10.77
C ARG A 166 23.20 -6.45 9.25
N ASP A 167 23.94 -7.41 8.75
CA ASP A 167 24.11 -7.65 7.31
C ASP A 167 22.81 -8.03 6.58
N VAL A 168 21.79 -8.50 7.33
CA VAL A 168 20.47 -8.83 6.77
C VAL A 168 19.52 -7.64 6.82
N TYR A 169 19.57 -6.87 7.93
CA TYR A 169 18.75 -5.69 8.09
C TYR A 169 19.21 -4.56 7.15
N VAL A 170 18.28 -3.74 6.70
CA VAL A 170 18.66 -2.51 5.99
C VAL A 170 19.38 -1.58 6.96
N HIS A 171 20.60 -1.22 6.63
CA HIS A 171 21.51 -0.43 7.45
C HIS A 171 22.33 0.56 6.63
N VAL A 172 22.85 1.60 7.27
CA VAL A 172 23.78 2.55 6.67
C VAL A 172 25.14 1.89 6.51
N VAL A 173 25.66 1.86 5.29
CA VAL A 173 27.05 1.46 4.98
C VAL A 173 27.99 2.66 5.14
N ARG A 174 27.58 3.83 4.60
CA ARG A 174 28.33 5.09 4.70
C ARG A 174 27.42 6.28 4.45
N GLU A 175 27.82 7.41 4.94
CA GLU A 175 27.23 8.72 4.74
C GLU A 175 28.06 9.51 3.70
N THR A 176 27.40 10.37 2.93
CA THR A 176 27.98 11.28 1.97
C THR A 176 27.29 12.64 2.06
N ASP A 177 27.88 13.69 1.47
CA ASP A 177 27.28 15.03 1.42
C ASP A 177 25.89 15.01 0.74
N GLY A 178 25.68 14.15 -0.26
CA GLY A 178 24.45 14.07 -1.04
C GLY A 178 23.40 13.12 -0.49
N GLY A 179 23.72 12.27 0.48
CA GLY A 179 22.81 11.24 0.99
C GLY A 179 23.51 10.11 1.71
N ILE A 180 22.85 8.99 1.83
CA ILE A 180 23.33 7.77 2.49
C ILE A 180 23.46 6.61 1.49
N VAL A 181 24.41 5.71 1.75
CA VAL A 181 24.49 4.42 1.06
C VAL A 181 24.02 3.36 2.03
N VAL A 182 23.08 2.53 1.59
CA VAL A 182 22.44 1.51 2.41
C VAL A 182 22.59 0.13 1.78
N SER A 183 22.69 -0.89 2.61
CA SER A 183 22.64 -2.31 2.20
C SER A 183 21.70 -3.09 3.11
N GLY A 184 21.24 -4.23 2.63
CA GLY A 184 20.37 -5.15 3.35
C GLY A 184 19.16 -5.56 2.53
N ALA A 185 18.24 -6.30 3.17
CA ALA A 185 17.06 -6.80 2.49
C ALA A 185 15.78 -6.59 3.31
N LYS A 186 14.68 -6.52 2.59
CA LYS A 186 13.33 -6.51 3.16
C LYS A 186 12.46 -7.51 2.43
N GLN A 187 11.46 -8.02 3.13
CA GLN A 187 10.49 -8.91 2.52
C GLN A 187 9.05 -8.44 2.68
N VAL A 188 8.24 -9.03 2.10
CA VAL A 188 6.97 -9.00 1.43
C VAL A 188 6.81 -7.64 0.76
N ALA A 189 7.63 -7.39 -0.27
CA ALA A 189 7.48 -6.23 -1.15
C ALA A 189 6.34 -6.46 -2.13
N THR A 190 5.11 -6.55 -1.62
CA THR A 190 3.91 -6.86 -2.42
C THR A 190 3.68 -5.78 -3.47
N ALA A 191 3.44 -6.21 -4.70
CA ALA A 191 3.24 -5.39 -5.90
C ALA A 191 4.44 -4.52 -6.31
N SER A 192 5.61 -4.64 -5.67
CA SER A 192 6.75 -3.74 -5.91
C SER A 192 7.17 -3.64 -7.37
N ALA A 193 7.12 -4.74 -8.12
CA ALA A 193 7.42 -4.74 -9.55
C ALA A 193 6.50 -3.80 -10.37
N LEU A 194 5.38 -3.34 -9.82
CA LEU A 194 4.37 -2.51 -10.47
C LEU A 194 4.25 -1.11 -9.87
N THR A 195 5.14 -0.72 -8.94
CA THR A 195 5.09 0.56 -8.24
C THR A 195 6.13 1.55 -8.76
N HIS A 196 5.97 2.83 -8.43
CA HIS A 196 6.91 3.90 -8.82
C HIS A 196 8.08 4.02 -7.83
N ALA A 197 7.81 3.73 -6.56
CA ALA A 197 8.81 3.76 -5.50
C ALA A 197 8.39 2.88 -4.32
N THR A 198 9.36 2.59 -3.47
CA THR A 198 9.17 1.83 -2.23
C THR A 198 9.40 2.72 -1.02
N PHE A 199 8.46 2.68 -0.08
CA PHE A 199 8.70 3.15 1.28
C PHE A 199 9.43 2.06 2.06
N VAL A 200 10.62 2.37 2.56
CA VAL A 200 11.42 1.49 3.40
C VAL A 200 11.32 1.95 4.85
N GLY A 201 10.88 1.08 5.72
CA GLY A 201 10.73 1.39 7.15
C GLY A 201 11.17 0.25 8.06
N VAL A 202 11.18 0.50 9.35
CA VAL A 202 11.53 -0.49 10.36
C VAL A 202 10.26 -1.19 10.86
N ASN A 203 10.25 -2.53 10.90
CA ASN A 203 9.15 -3.27 11.49
C ASN A 203 8.97 -2.88 12.97
N SER A 204 7.74 -2.74 13.44
CA SER A 204 7.47 -2.36 14.84
C SER A 204 8.13 -3.28 15.86
N GLY A 205 8.14 -4.59 15.61
CA GLY A 205 8.82 -5.56 16.48
C GLY A 205 10.34 -5.44 16.46
N SER A 206 10.94 -5.11 15.32
CA SER A 206 12.37 -4.81 15.20
C SER A 206 12.70 -3.46 15.80
N ALA A 207 11.88 -2.44 15.54
CA ALA A 207 12.04 -1.09 16.10
C ALA A 207 12.05 -1.12 17.64
N ALA A 208 11.15 -1.90 18.26
CA ALA A 208 11.09 -2.03 19.73
C ALA A 208 12.40 -2.56 20.34
N ARG A 209 13.18 -3.33 19.56
CA ARG A 209 14.46 -3.92 20.00
C ARG A 209 15.69 -3.05 19.74
N LEU A 210 15.56 -1.97 18.94
CA LEU A 210 16.68 -1.06 18.70
C LEU A 210 17.11 -0.38 19.99
N GLN A 211 18.40 -0.17 20.16
CA GLN A 211 18.98 0.47 21.34
C GLN A 211 19.76 1.72 20.92
N GLU A 212 19.47 2.85 21.58
CA GLU A 212 20.25 4.08 21.42
C GLU A 212 21.70 3.84 21.84
N GLY A 213 22.63 4.48 21.15
CA GLY A 213 24.07 4.29 21.34
C GLY A 213 24.63 3.02 20.65
N ARG A 214 23.79 2.21 19.97
CA ARG A 214 24.23 0.97 19.32
C ARG A 214 23.64 0.70 17.94
N ASP A 215 22.35 0.97 17.76
CA ASP A 215 21.60 0.52 16.59
C ASP A 215 21.10 1.70 15.71
N GLU A 216 21.75 2.88 15.79
CA GLU A 216 21.36 4.09 15.04
C GLU A 216 21.40 3.88 13.53
N ASP A 217 22.34 3.10 13.03
CA ASP A 217 22.48 2.80 11.61
C ASP A 217 21.37 1.91 11.04
N LEU A 218 20.52 1.35 11.91
CA LEU A 218 19.32 0.59 11.59
C LEU A 218 18.03 1.44 11.74
N ALA A 219 18.11 2.61 12.38
CA ALA A 219 16.98 3.49 12.64
C ALA A 219 16.73 4.40 11.42
N LEU A 220 16.18 3.81 10.34
CA LEU A 220 16.03 4.42 9.03
C LEU A 220 14.60 4.36 8.53
N VAL A 221 14.12 5.48 7.97
CA VAL A 221 12.90 5.52 7.15
C VAL A 221 13.19 6.38 5.92
N PHE A 222 12.95 5.84 4.73
CA PHE A 222 13.26 6.53 3.49
C PHE A 222 12.42 6.00 2.32
N PHE A 223 12.47 6.70 1.20
CA PHE A 223 11.96 6.24 -0.08
C PHE A 223 13.07 5.79 -0.99
N VAL A 224 12.79 4.83 -1.86
CA VAL A 224 13.68 4.45 -2.96
C VAL A 224 12.85 4.28 -4.23
N ARG A 225 13.27 4.95 -5.31
CA ARG A 225 12.61 4.85 -6.62
C ARG A 225 12.94 3.51 -7.26
N MET A 226 12.01 3.00 -8.09
CA MET A 226 12.18 1.67 -8.69
C MET A 226 13.34 1.57 -9.67
N ASP A 227 13.76 2.68 -10.26
CA ASP A 227 14.89 2.78 -11.18
C ASP A 227 16.26 2.89 -10.48
N ASN A 228 16.32 2.80 -9.15
CA ASN A 228 17.60 2.79 -8.44
C ASN A 228 18.47 1.61 -8.90
N PRO A 229 19.68 1.85 -9.42
CA PRO A 229 20.48 0.82 -10.09
C PRO A 229 21.03 -0.26 -9.14
N ARG A 230 20.92 -0.06 -7.84
CA ARG A 230 21.39 -0.98 -6.79
C ARG A 230 20.22 -1.56 -5.97
N GLN A 231 19.00 -1.46 -6.51
CA GLN A 231 17.81 -2.07 -5.97
C GLN A 231 17.40 -3.27 -6.82
N ILE A 232 17.29 -4.43 -6.23
CA ILE A 232 16.93 -5.68 -6.91
C ILE A 232 15.65 -6.23 -6.29
N LEU A 233 14.70 -6.62 -7.14
CA LEU A 233 13.49 -7.32 -6.74
C LEU A 233 13.58 -8.79 -7.14
N ILE A 234 13.52 -9.70 -6.17
CA ILE A 234 13.40 -11.13 -6.40
C ILE A 234 11.94 -11.50 -6.16
N SER A 235 11.18 -11.56 -7.25
CA SER A 235 9.72 -11.67 -7.22
C SER A 235 9.25 -13.11 -7.47
N ARG A 236 8.17 -13.51 -6.80
CA ARG A 236 7.45 -14.72 -7.16
C ARG A 236 6.69 -14.53 -8.48
N ALA A 237 6.45 -15.64 -9.17
CA ALA A 237 5.56 -15.64 -10.32
C ALA A 237 4.09 -15.44 -9.89
N SER A 238 3.28 -14.85 -10.76
CA SER A 238 1.83 -14.80 -10.61
C SER A 238 1.16 -16.07 -11.11
N TYR A 239 -0.10 -16.25 -10.75
CA TYR A 239 -0.94 -17.33 -11.29
C TYR A 239 -1.15 -17.19 -12.80
N GLU A 240 -1.08 -15.97 -13.36
CA GLU A 240 -1.16 -15.75 -14.81
C GLU A 240 -0.11 -16.56 -15.59
N LEU A 241 1.11 -16.67 -15.06
CA LEU A 241 2.20 -17.38 -15.74
C LEU A 241 1.90 -18.85 -16.00
N LYS A 242 1.06 -19.48 -15.17
CA LYS A 242 0.68 -20.89 -15.23
C LYS A 242 -0.72 -21.12 -15.82
N ALA A 243 -1.48 -20.07 -16.09
CA ALA A 243 -2.83 -20.19 -16.61
C ALA A 243 -2.81 -20.60 -18.09
N GLU A 244 -3.43 -21.72 -18.40
CA GLU A 244 -3.59 -22.24 -19.78
C GLU A 244 -4.85 -21.68 -20.44
N SER A 245 -5.82 -21.23 -19.64
CA SER A 245 -7.09 -20.68 -20.09
C SER A 245 -7.57 -19.52 -19.22
N PRO A 246 -8.51 -18.67 -19.72
CA PRO A 246 -9.15 -17.63 -18.89
C PRO A 246 -9.94 -18.16 -17.70
N PHE A 247 -10.24 -19.45 -17.68
CA PHE A 247 -10.96 -20.10 -16.57
C PHE A 247 -10.03 -20.57 -15.44
N ASP A 248 -8.72 -20.64 -15.72
CA ASP A 248 -7.73 -21.04 -14.73
C ASP A 248 -7.43 -19.86 -13.80
N SER A 249 -7.80 -20.00 -12.52
CA SER A 249 -7.60 -18.95 -11.52
C SER A 249 -8.06 -17.57 -12.01
N PRO A 250 -9.33 -17.39 -12.45
CA PRO A 250 -9.78 -16.25 -13.25
C PRO A 250 -9.61 -14.89 -12.57
N LEU A 251 -9.59 -14.85 -11.24
CA LEU A 251 -9.32 -13.64 -10.46
C LEU A 251 -7.82 -13.47 -10.20
N ALA A 252 -7.15 -14.52 -9.72
CA ALA A 252 -5.73 -14.44 -9.40
C ALA A 252 -4.86 -14.19 -10.63
N SER A 253 -5.24 -14.69 -11.82
CA SER A 253 -4.52 -14.38 -13.06
C SER A 253 -4.63 -12.92 -13.52
N ARG A 254 -5.58 -12.14 -12.97
CA ARG A 254 -5.80 -10.72 -13.31
C ARG A 254 -5.35 -9.77 -12.21
N PHE A 255 -5.52 -10.19 -10.97
CA PHE A 255 -5.42 -9.32 -9.79
C PHE A 255 -4.33 -9.76 -8.83
N ASP A 256 -3.43 -10.66 -9.24
CA ASP A 256 -2.32 -11.09 -8.40
C ASP A 256 -1.31 -9.95 -8.18
N GLU A 257 -0.95 -9.77 -6.94
CA GLU A 257 0.04 -8.79 -6.50
C GLU A 257 1.31 -9.56 -6.14
N ASN A 258 2.22 -9.72 -7.10
CA ASN A 258 3.46 -10.47 -6.90
C ASN A 258 4.23 -9.94 -5.70
N ASP A 259 4.49 -10.82 -4.73
CA ASP A 259 5.39 -10.50 -3.64
C ASP A 259 6.84 -10.62 -4.09
N ALA A 260 7.73 -9.84 -3.46
CA ALA A 260 9.15 -9.89 -3.74
C ALA A 260 9.98 -9.75 -2.45
N PHE A 261 11.22 -10.23 -2.51
CA PHE A 261 12.30 -9.70 -1.70
C PHE A 261 12.84 -8.46 -2.38
N LEU A 262 13.01 -7.41 -1.60
CA LEU A 262 13.72 -6.21 -2.02
C LEU A 262 15.13 -6.28 -1.42
N VAL A 263 16.13 -6.22 -2.27
CA VAL A 263 17.55 -6.19 -1.88
C VAL A 263 18.13 -4.84 -2.26
N LEU A 264 18.82 -4.22 -1.33
CA LEU A 264 19.62 -3.00 -1.52
C LEU A 264 21.10 -3.39 -1.40
N ASP A 265 21.84 -3.23 -2.48
CA ASP A 265 23.26 -3.59 -2.56
C ASP A 265 24.11 -2.33 -2.71
N GLU A 266 24.46 -1.70 -1.61
CA GLU A 266 25.10 -0.37 -1.58
C GLU A 266 24.28 0.68 -2.37
N ALA A 267 22.97 0.68 -2.18
CA ALA A 267 22.07 1.62 -2.85
C ALA A 267 22.24 3.04 -2.29
N PHE A 268 22.44 3.99 -3.18
CA PHE A 268 22.49 5.40 -2.81
C PHE A 268 21.07 5.95 -2.63
N ILE A 269 20.82 6.58 -1.49
CA ILE A 269 19.56 7.25 -1.15
C ILE A 269 19.89 8.72 -0.89
N PRO A 270 19.44 9.66 -1.73
CA PRO A 270 19.65 11.07 -1.53
C PRO A 270 18.93 11.59 -0.28
N TRP A 271 19.45 12.66 0.34
CA TRP A 271 18.83 13.24 1.54
C TRP A 271 17.38 13.65 1.34
N GLU A 272 16.99 14.02 0.14
CA GLU A 272 15.62 14.38 -0.25
C GLU A 272 14.63 13.20 -0.23
N ASP A 273 15.13 11.97 -0.11
CA ASP A 273 14.31 10.76 0.01
C ASP A 273 14.30 10.19 1.44
N VAL A 274 15.02 10.79 2.39
CA VAL A 274 15.13 10.33 3.78
C VAL A 274 14.10 11.02 4.66
N LEU A 275 13.42 10.25 5.53
CA LEU A 275 12.43 10.74 6.52
C LEU A 275 12.89 10.60 7.97
N VAL A 276 13.64 9.55 8.26
CA VAL A 276 14.24 9.31 9.58
C VAL A 276 15.65 8.78 9.39
N TYR A 277 16.60 9.41 10.06
CA TYR A 277 18.00 9.04 10.01
C TYR A 277 18.61 9.03 11.40
N ARG A 278 19.08 7.86 11.84
CA ARG A 278 19.76 7.63 13.12
C ARG A 278 18.99 8.09 14.36
N ASP A 279 17.66 8.20 14.25
CA ASP A 279 16.77 8.59 15.35
C ASP A 279 15.98 7.35 15.81
N VAL A 280 16.54 6.64 16.78
CA VAL A 280 15.93 5.42 17.35
C VAL A 280 14.57 5.70 18.00
N PRO A 281 14.41 6.74 18.83
CA PRO A 281 13.10 7.10 19.39
C PRO A 281 12.03 7.33 18.32
N LYS A 282 12.35 8.10 17.28
CA LYS A 282 11.43 8.39 16.19
C LYS A 282 11.08 7.15 15.38
N ALA A 283 12.08 6.30 15.07
CA ALA A 283 11.85 5.04 14.37
C ALA A 283 10.90 4.10 15.13
N LYS A 284 11.00 4.05 16.46
CA LYS A 284 10.12 3.26 17.33
C LYS A 284 8.67 3.72 17.31
N ARG A 285 8.42 5.02 17.26
CA ARG A 285 7.09 5.63 17.34
C ARG A 285 6.47 5.93 15.99
N PHE A 286 7.22 5.80 14.91
CA PHE A 286 6.89 6.28 13.58
C PHE A 286 5.46 5.93 13.12
N TYR A 287 5.06 4.67 13.22
CA TYR A 287 3.74 4.25 12.74
C TYR A 287 2.58 4.66 13.66
N ALA A 288 2.84 4.76 14.95
CA ALA A 288 1.83 5.19 15.92
C ALA A 288 1.56 6.69 15.78
N ASP A 289 2.64 7.49 15.73
CA ASP A 289 2.53 8.95 15.71
C ASP A 289 2.03 9.47 14.34
N SER A 290 2.37 8.80 13.25
CA SER A 290 2.01 9.24 11.89
C SER A 290 0.55 8.97 11.48
N GLY A 291 -0.24 8.22 12.28
CA GLY A 291 -1.60 7.81 11.89
C GLY A 291 -1.64 6.74 10.79
N PHE A 292 -0.48 6.13 10.48
CA PHE A 292 -0.38 5.11 9.45
C PHE A 292 -1.29 3.91 9.73
N PHE A 293 -1.30 3.39 10.97
CA PHE A 293 -2.12 2.22 11.32
C PHE A 293 -3.61 2.48 11.17
N ASN A 294 -4.07 3.66 11.52
CA ASN A 294 -5.47 4.06 11.40
C ASN A 294 -5.93 4.00 9.95
N ARG A 295 -5.17 4.65 9.08
CA ARG A 295 -5.54 4.81 7.68
C ARG A 295 -5.42 3.50 6.88
N PHE A 296 -4.35 2.71 7.06
CA PHE A 296 -4.24 1.46 6.31
C PHE A 296 -5.28 0.42 6.74
N ASN A 297 -5.64 0.37 8.05
CA ASN A 297 -6.70 -0.51 8.51
C ASN A 297 -8.08 -0.09 7.96
N PHE A 298 -8.31 1.20 7.77
CA PHE A 298 -9.52 1.70 7.13
C PHE A 298 -9.66 1.15 5.71
N GLN A 299 -8.63 1.33 4.88
CA GLN A 299 -8.60 0.79 3.52
C GLN A 299 -8.82 -0.72 3.50
N THR A 300 -8.11 -1.47 4.34
CA THR A 300 -8.21 -2.93 4.36
C THR A 300 -9.59 -3.41 4.82
N THR A 301 -10.23 -2.72 5.76
CA THR A 301 -11.59 -3.09 6.23
C THR A 301 -12.63 -2.81 5.15
N ILE A 302 -12.54 -1.70 4.42
CA ILE A 302 -13.41 -1.41 3.27
C ILE A 302 -13.27 -2.50 2.20
N ARG A 303 -12.04 -2.85 1.87
CA ARG A 303 -11.76 -3.92 0.91
C ARG A 303 -12.33 -5.26 1.38
N MET A 304 -12.26 -5.57 2.68
CA MET A 304 -12.88 -6.77 3.24
C MET A 304 -14.41 -6.78 3.09
N ALA A 305 -15.06 -5.65 3.36
CA ALA A 305 -16.50 -5.51 3.15
C ALA A 305 -16.90 -5.81 1.69
N ILE A 306 -16.15 -5.24 0.72
CA ILE A 306 -16.37 -5.49 -0.72
C ILE A 306 -16.09 -6.96 -1.08
N LYS A 307 -15.03 -7.56 -0.55
CA LYS A 307 -14.71 -8.97 -0.79
C LYS A 307 -15.81 -9.89 -0.25
N THR A 308 -16.37 -9.57 0.91
CA THR A 308 -17.50 -10.32 1.49
C THR A 308 -18.77 -10.17 0.63
N GLU A 309 -19.04 -9.00 0.02
CA GLU A 309 -20.12 -8.82 -0.97
C GLU A 309 -19.95 -9.76 -2.17
N PHE A 310 -18.73 -9.82 -2.72
CA PHE A 310 -18.44 -10.72 -3.84
C PHE A 310 -18.62 -12.19 -3.45
N MET A 311 -18.07 -12.61 -2.30
CA MET A 311 -18.19 -14.00 -1.83
C MET A 311 -19.64 -14.38 -1.59
N LEU A 312 -20.44 -13.48 -1.05
CA LEU A 312 -21.89 -13.68 -0.86
C LEU A 312 -22.62 -13.91 -2.20
N GLY A 313 -22.34 -13.07 -3.19
CA GLY A 313 -22.92 -13.21 -4.53
C GLY A 313 -22.50 -14.51 -5.22
N LEU A 314 -21.23 -14.90 -5.08
CA LEU A 314 -20.71 -16.15 -5.64
C LEU A 314 -21.36 -17.38 -4.96
N LEU A 315 -21.48 -17.37 -3.63
CA LEU A 315 -22.15 -18.43 -2.88
C LEU A 315 -23.62 -18.56 -3.30
N GLN A 316 -24.36 -17.46 -3.33
CA GLN A 316 -25.76 -17.45 -3.75
C GLN A 316 -25.93 -18.06 -5.16
N LYS A 317 -25.08 -17.62 -6.10
CA LYS A 317 -25.08 -18.14 -7.47
C LYS A 317 -24.78 -19.65 -7.52
N SER A 318 -23.83 -20.11 -6.71
CA SER A 318 -23.49 -21.55 -6.62
C SER A 318 -24.66 -22.39 -6.07
N LEU A 319 -25.33 -21.90 -5.04
CA LEU A 319 -26.50 -22.57 -4.46
C LEU A 319 -27.69 -22.63 -5.44
N GLU A 320 -27.91 -21.57 -6.21
CA GLU A 320 -28.93 -21.54 -7.26
C GLU A 320 -28.59 -22.57 -8.37
N CYS A 321 -27.35 -22.63 -8.83
CA CYS A 321 -26.91 -23.60 -9.84
C CYS A 321 -27.06 -25.05 -9.39
N ASN A 322 -26.88 -25.33 -8.09
CA ASN A 322 -27.02 -26.66 -7.52
C ASN A 322 -28.48 -26.99 -7.10
N GLY A 323 -29.42 -26.05 -7.21
CA GLY A 323 -30.81 -26.23 -6.79
C GLY A 323 -30.99 -26.36 -5.27
N THR A 324 -30.06 -25.81 -4.47
CA THR A 324 -30.07 -25.95 -3.00
C THR A 324 -30.24 -24.62 -2.27
N ALA A 325 -30.55 -23.54 -2.98
CA ALA A 325 -30.70 -22.21 -2.41
C ALA A 325 -31.81 -22.11 -1.33
N ASP A 326 -32.89 -22.90 -1.47
CA ASP A 326 -34.03 -22.90 -0.56
C ASP A 326 -33.85 -23.81 0.67
N PHE A 327 -32.73 -24.54 0.76
CA PHE A 327 -32.48 -25.37 1.93
C PHE A 327 -32.16 -24.49 3.13
N ARG A 328 -32.92 -24.70 4.23
CA ARG A 328 -32.83 -23.88 5.45
C ARG A 328 -31.38 -23.74 5.97
N GLY A 329 -30.61 -24.83 5.96
CA GLY A 329 -29.21 -24.79 6.40
C GLY A 329 -28.35 -23.84 5.55
N ASN A 330 -28.55 -23.86 4.23
CA ASN A 330 -27.83 -22.96 3.31
C ASN A 330 -28.25 -21.50 3.51
N GLN A 331 -29.56 -21.25 3.72
CA GLN A 331 -30.06 -19.89 4.01
C GLN A 331 -29.47 -19.33 5.31
N VAL A 332 -29.28 -20.17 6.35
CA VAL A 332 -28.61 -19.74 7.59
C VAL A 332 -27.18 -19.34 7.32
N MET A 333 -26.39 -20.14 6.61
CA MET A 333 -24.98 -19.81 6.25
C MET A 333 -24.89 -18.52 5.41
N VAL A 334 -25.78 -18.36 4.44
CA VAL A 334 -25.86 -17.10 3.66
C VAL A 334 -26.17 -15.92 4.58
N GLY A 335 -27.11 -16.09 5.53
CA GLY A 335 -27.46 -15.07 6.53
C GLY A 335 -26.28 -14.66 7.41
N GLU A 336 -25.42 -15.59 7.80
CA GLU A 336 -24.19 -15.31 8.56
C GLU A 336 -23.23 -14.43 7.78
N ILE A 337 -23.01 -14.72 6.48
CA ILE A 337 -22.14 -13.90 5.62
C ILE A 337 -22.73 -12.50 5.40
N VAL A 338 -24.08 -12.41 5.25
CA VAL A 338 -24.79 -11.12 5.20
C VAL A 338 -24.51 -10.30 6.46
N ALA A 339 -24.62 -10.92 7.63
CA ALA A 339 -24.35 -10.27 8.91
C ALA A 339 -22.88 -9.79 9.01
N MET A 340 -21.92 -10.62 8.60
CA MET A 340 -20.49 -10.26 8.56
C MET A 340 -20.24 -9.06 7.63
N ARG A 341 -20.84 -9.07 6.44
CA ARG A 341 -20.75 -7.94 5.50
C ARG A 341 -21.25 -6.64 6.14
N HIS A 342 -22.40 -6.67 6.80
CA HIS A 342 -22.95 -5.49 7.47
C HIS A 342 -22.10 -5.06 8.66
N LEU A 343 -21.49 -5.99 9.39
CA LEU A 343 -20.57 -5.67 10.48
C LEU A 343 -19.34 -4.89 9.97
N PHE A 344 -18.69 -5.35 8.88
CA PHE A 344 -17.56 -4.63 8.30
C PHE A 344 -17.96 -3.21 7.85
N TRP A 345 -19.10 -3.05 7.17
CA TRP A 345 -19.59 -1.73 6.78
C TRP A 345 -19.92 -0.83 7.96
N SER A 346 -20.51 -1.38 9.04
CA SER A 346 -20.79 -0.63 10.26
C SER A 346 -19.51 -0.16 10.94
N LEU A 347 -18.50 -1.02 11.05
CA LEU A 347 -17.19 -0.66 11.62
C LEU A 347 -16.49 0.41 10.80
N VAL A 348 -16.47 0.28 9.48
CA VAL A 348 -15.91 1.32 8.59
C VAL A 348 -16.64 2.65 8.74
N THR A 349 -17.96 2.62 8.84
CA THR A 349 -18.76 3.82 9.06
C THR A 349 -18.44 4.47 10.40
N ALA A 350 -18.33 3.66 11.46
CA ALA A 350 -17.94 4.15 12.79
C ALA A 350 -16.54 4.77 12.80
N MET A 351 -15.56 4.12 12.14
CA MET A 351 -14.20 4.66 11.99
C MET A 351 -14.19 6.07 11.38
N ALA A 352 -15.07 6.34 10.41
CA ALA A 352 -15.13 7.62 9.70
C ALA A 352 -15.96 8.68 10.43
N HIS A 353 -17.06 8.29 11.09
CA HIS A 353 -17.95 9.22 11.79
C HIS A 353 -17.46 9.61 13.17
N ASP A 354 -16.68 8.76 13.82
CA ASP A 354 -16.07 9.01 15.13
C ASP A 354 -14.54 8.88 15.00
N PRO A 355 -13.90 9.79 14.23
CA PRO A 355 -12.46 9.75 14.01
C PRO A 355 -11.70 10.21 15.25
N GLU A 356 -10.39 9.98 15.25
CA GLU A 356 -9.50 10.53 16.28
C GLU A 356 -8.60 11.63 15.70
N PRO A 357 -8.17 12.59 16.54
CA PRO A 357 -7.24 13.63 16.13
C PRO A 357 -5.87 13.05 15.72
N SER A 358 -5.23 13.71 14.77
CA SER A 358 -3.90 13.34 14.27
C SER A 358 -3.05 14.59 13.99
N LEU A 359 -1.88 14.39 13.41
CA LEU A 359 -0.91 15.44 13.10
C LEU A 359 -1.53 16.58 12.27
N GLY A 360 -1.05 17.81 12.49
CA GLY A 360 -1.42 19.00 11.71
C GLY A 360 -2.91 19.35 11.76
N GLY A 361 -3.61 18.95 12.82
CA GLY A 361 -5.06 19.17 12.98
C GLY A 361 -5.91 18.29 12.05
N SER A 362 -5.31 17.30 11.42
CA SER A 362 -6.03 16.28 10.64
C SER A 362 -6.78 15.31 11.55
N VAL A 363 -7.67 14.52 10.95
CA VAL A 363 -8.35 13.42 11.61
C VAL A 363 -8.05 12.12 10.88
N VAL A 364 -7.98 11.03 11.65
CA VAL A 364 -7.75 9.68 11.11
C VAL A 364 -8.87 8.74 11.60
N PRO A 365 -9.16 7.67 10.84
CA PRO A 365 -10.13 6.67 11.27
C PRO A 365 -9.76 6.09 12.64
N ARG A 366 -10.74 5.96 13.55
CA ARG A 366 -10.48 5.49 14.92
C ARG A 366 -9.92 4.07 14.94
N LEU A 367 -8.77 3.93 15.60
CA LEU A 367 -8.00 2.68 15.61
C LEU A 367 -8.70 1.54 16.37
N GLU A 368 -9.47 1.86 17.41
CA GLU A 368 -10.20 0.84 18.21
C GLU A 368 -11.20 0.05 17.35
N TYR A 369 -11.96 0.73 16.48
CA TYR A 369 -12.86 0.05 15.55
C TYR A 369 -12.12 -0.75 14.50
N ALA A 370 -10.96 -0.27 14.07
CA ALA A 370 -10.08 -0.97 13.17
C ALA A 370 -9.51 -2.25 13.79
N ALA A 371 -9.14 -2.21 15.08
CA ALA A 371 -8.68 -3.38 15.82
C ALA A 371 -9.78 -4.46 15.93
N ALA A 372 -11.01 -4.04 16.22
CA ALA A 372 -12.16 -4.93 16.23
C ALA A 372 -12.37 -5.59 14.84
N ALA A 373 -12.32 -4.81 13.76
CA ALA A 373 -12.44 -5.32 12.39
C ALA A 373 -11.38 -6.37 12.07
N ARG A 374 -10.13 -6.17 12.49
CA ARG A 374 -9.03 -7.14 12.28
C ARG A 374 -9.28 -8.47 12.99
N ILE A 375 -9.81 -8.44 14.21
CA ILE A 375 -10.15 -9.67 14.93
C ILE A 375 -11.29 -10.40 14.19
N TYR A 376 -12.34 -9.69 13.82
CA TYR A 376 -13.46 -10.27 13.07
C TYR A 376 -13.07 -10.84 11.71
N THR A 377 -12.03 -10.29 11.06
CA THR A 377 -11.52 -10.85 9.82
C THR A 377 -11.07 -12.30 9.98
N ASN A 378 -10.47 -12.67 11.10
CA ASN A 378 -10.06 -14.06 11.35
C ASN A 378 -11.28 -14.98 11.47
N PHE A 379 -12.31 -14.57 12.19
CA PHE A 379 -13.55 -15.36 12.29
C PHE A 379 -14.34 -15.47 10.98
N ALA A 380 -14.18 -14.51 10.08
CA ALA A 380 -14.91 -14.52 8.80
C ALA A 380 -14.31 -15.48 7.77
N TRP A 381 -13.09 -16.02 8.01
CA TRP A 381 -12.40 -16.93 7.10
C TRP A 381 -12.32 -18.38 7.61
N ASP A 382 -12.66 -18.62 8.84
CA ASP A 382 -12.78 -19.97 9.45
C ASP A 382 -14.14 -20.58 9.13
#